data_0ec3d5522fc801f682b7332f9df52c50
#
_entry.id   0ec3d5522fc801f682b7332f9df52c50
#
_cell.length_a   1.000
_cell.length_b   1.000
_cell.length_c   1.000
_cell.angle_alpha   90.00
_cell.angle_beta   90.00
_cell.angle_gamma   90.00
#
_symmetry.space_group_name_H-M   'P 1'
#
loop_
_entity.id
_entity.type
_entity.pdbx_description
1 polymer ?
#
loop_
_entity_poly.entity_id
_entity_poly.type
_entity_poly.pdbx_seq_one_letter_code
_entity_poly.pdbx_strand_id
1 'polypeptide(L)'
;MKSTTLVSVLALGAAATFSTPTFAQETYFPIIAKGFSHQFWQAVKAGAEASAAKNGVTITFEGPNTEAEIDKQTDILNAAIAKNPQGLGFAALDSQAQIPALQKAADAGIPIVAFDSGVDSDLPLTTCTTDNVNAAGAAADKLAEAIGGEGEVAAEIHDQTSATGIGRRDG
;
A
#
# COMPACT_ATOMS: atom_id res chain seq x y z
N MET A 1 19.36 -70.48 52.36
CA MET A 1 18.47 -69.35 52.10
C MET A 1 19.30 -68.22 51.56
N LYS A 2 19.18 -67.92 50.23
CA LYS A 2 19.95 -66.87 49.57
C LYS A 2 18.99 -65.71 49.32
N SER A 3 19.23 -64.55 49.95
CA SER A 3 18.50 -63.31 49.73
C SER A 3 19.02 -62.58 48.50
N THR A 4 18.15 -62.36 47.57
CA THR A 4 18.46 -61.58 46.31
C THR A 4 17.96 -60.15 46.53
N THR A 5 18.89 -59.20 46.58
CA THR A 5 18.61 -57.77 46.71
C THR A 5 18.36 -57.19 45.33
N LEU A 6 17.16 -56.66 45.05
CA LEU A 6 16.82 -55.96 43.83
C LEU A 6 17.27 -54.50 43.94
N VAL A 7 18.16 -54.07 43.07
CA VAL A 7 18.55 -52.64 42.97
C VAL A 7 17.74 -52.02 41.86
N SER A 8 16.82 -51.12 42.22
CA SER A 8 16.06 -50.30 41.25
C SER A 8 16.89 -49.09 40.84
N VAL A 9 17.26 -49.02 39.57
CA VAL A 9 17.90 -47.84 38.96
C VAL A 9 16.81 -46.90 38.47
N LEU A 10 16.64 -45.74 39.11
CA LEU A 10 15.81 -44.65 38.63
C LEU A 10 16.58 -43.88 37.56
N ALA A 11 16.16 -43.99 36.29
CA ALA A 11 16.68 -43.16 35.23
C ALA A 11 15.92 -41.80 35.21
N LEU A 12 16.61 -40.74 35.65
CA LEU A 12 16.12 -39.36 35.52
C LEU A 12 16.32 -38.89 34.06
N GLY A 13 15.24 -38.89 33.28
CA GLY A 13 15.24 -38.32 31.91
C GLY A 13 15.20 -36.79 31.98
N ALA A 14 16.32 -36.13 31.68
CA ALA A 14 16.35 -34.67 31.49
C ALA A 14 15.72 -34.33 30.13
N ALA A 15 14.49 -33.83 30.16
CA ALA A 15 13.87 -33.26 28.97
C ALA A 15 14.52 -31.90 28.65
N ALA A 16 15.42 -31.88 27.66
CA ALA A 16 15.96 -30.66 27.13
C ALA A 16 14.88 -29.93 26.33
N THR A 17 14.32 -28.85 26.86
CA THR A 17 13.42 -27.95 26.14
C THR A 17 14.24 -27.12 25.14
N PHE A 18 14.21 -27.52 23.88
CA PHE A 18 14.75 -26.69 22.80
C PHE A 18 13.80 -25.50 22.57
N SER A 19 14.15 -24.34 23.15
CA SER A 19 13.53 -23.06 22.79
C SER A 19 13.99 -22.70 21.39
N THR A 20 13.14 -22.90 20.38
CA THR A 20 13.37 -22.34 19.04
C THR A 20 13.36 -20.82 19.15
N PRO A 21 14.39 -20.12 18.63
CA PRO A 21 14.33 -18.66 18.60
C PRO A 21 13.16 -18.25 17.69
N THR A 22 12.13 -17.65 18.28
CA THR A 22 11.10 -16.96 17.53
C THR A 22 11.75 -15.68 17.00
N PHE A 23 12.15 -15.69 15.75
CA PHE A 23 12.49 -14.43 15.06
C PHE A 23 11.20 -13.61 15.04
N ALA A 24 11.19 -12.49 15.72
CA ALA A 24 10.11 -11.53 15.60
C ALA A 24 10.07 -11.12 14.12
N GLN A 25 8.94 -11.41 13.47
CA GLN A 25 8.75 -10.97 12.08
C GLN A 25 8.85 -9.45 12.07
N GLU A 26 9.77 -8.90 11.29
CA GLU A 26 9.96 -7.46 11.16
C GLU A 26 8.65 -6.83 10.66
N THR A 27 8.19 -5.76 11.31
CA THR A 27 6.96 -5.09 10.92
C THR A 27 7.19 -4.37 9.60
N TYR A 28 6.58 -4.87 8.53
CA TYR A 28 6.81 -4.49 7.15
C TYR A 28 5.56 -3.99 6.45
N PHE A 29 5.66 -2.83 5.80
CA PHE A 29 4.60 -2.22 5.02
C PHE A 29 5.11 -1.82 3.62
N PRO A 30 4.69 -2.49 2.54
CA PRO A 30 4.91 -2.01 1.18
C PRO A 30 4.04 -0.78 0.90
N ILE A 31 4.65 0.24 0.29
CA ILE A 31 3.99 1.44 -0.21
C ILE A 31 4.10 1.41 -1.73
N ILE A 32 2.97 1.25 -2.41
CA ILE A 32 2.92 1.11 -3.87
C ILE A 32 2.32 2.37 -4.47
N ALA A 33 3.15 3.11 -5.20
CA ALA A 33 2.83 4.36 -5.87
C ALA A 33 2.38 4.13 -7.33
N LYS A 34 1.81 5.18 -7.97
CA LYS A 34 1.44 5.14 -9.38
C LYS A 34 2.64 5.25 -10.32
N GLY A 35 3.71 5.89 -9.85
CA GLY A 35 4.93 6.10 -10.60
C GLY A 35 6.12 6.32 -9.69
N PHE A 36 7.31 6.37 -10.27
CA PHE A 36 8.53 6.52 -9.48
C PHE A 36 9.35 7.77 -9.84
N SER A 37 9.32 8.22 -11.08
CA SER A 37 10.20 9.28 -11.58
C SER A 37 9.72 10.70 -11.28
N HIS A 38 8.42 10.92 -11.06
CA HIS A 38 7.86 12.25 -10.83
C HIS A 38 8.22 12.79 -9.43
N GLN A 39 8.51 14.10 -9.33
CA GLN A 39 8.89 14.74 -8.05
C GLN A 39 7.85 14.57 -6.93
N PHE A 40 6.58 14.53 -7.28
CA PHE A 40 5.49 14.23 -6.32
C PHE A 40 5.74 12.89 -5.61
N TRP A 41 6.04 11.82 -6.36
CA TRP A 41 6.29 10.50 -5.77
C TRP A 41 7.57 10.45 -4.96
N GLN A 42 8.59 11.26 -5.30
CA GLN A 42 9.80 11.39 -4.50
C GLN A 42 9.50 12.06 -3.14
N ALA A 43 8.61 13.05 -3.11
CA ALA A 43 8.15 13.68 -1.87
C ALA A 43 7.33 12.71 -1.00
N VAL A 44 6.43 11.94 -1.62
CA VAL A 44 5.66 10.88 -0.93
C VAL A 44 6.59 9.83 -0.32
N LYS A 45 7.59 9.38 -1.09
CA LYS A 45 8.61 8.43 -0.62
C LYS A 45 9.35 8.95 0.60
N ALA A 46 9.85 10.19 0.53
CA ALA A 46 10.58 10.81 1.64
C ALA A 46 9.70 10.92 2.91
N GLY A 47 8.41 11.24 2.76
CA GLY A 47 7.46 11.27 3.87
C GLY A 47 7.21 9.88 4.47
N ALA A 48 7.06 8.86 3.62
CA ALA A 48 6.88 7.48 4.05
C ALA A 48 8.12 6.95 4.81
N GLU A 49 9.32 7.20 4.29
CA GLU A 49 10.60 6.81 4.92
C GLU A 49 10.80 7.52 6.28
N ALA A 50 10.50 8.81 6.36
CA ALA A 50 10.56 9.56 7.63
C ALA A 50 9.57 9.01 8.67
N SER A 51 8.34 8.67 8.24
CA SER A 51 7.34 8.06 9.12
C SER A 51 7.76 6.67 9.57
N ALA A 52 8.30 5.85 8.67
CA ALA A 52 8.79 4.51 8.99
C ALA A 52 9.92 4.56 10.05
N ALA A 53 10.90 5.45 9.84
CA ALA A 53 12.00 5.65 10.80
C ALA A 53 11.49 6.09 12.18
N LYS A 54 10.52 7.00 12.23
CA LYS A 54 9.91 7.47 13.47
C LYS A 54 9.19 6.37 14.25
N ASN A 55 8.57 5.43 13.53
CA ASN A 55 7.75 4.37 14.11
C ASN A 55 8.51 3.04 14.27
N GLY A 56 9.78 2.96 13.85
CA GLY A 56 10.59 1.74 13.96
C GLY A 56 10.05 0.58 13.12
N VAL A 57 9.50 0.89 11.93
CA VAL A 57 8.97 -0.11 10.99
C VAL A 57 9.75 -0.10 9.68
N THR A 58 9.70 -1.22 8.95
CA THR A 58 10.31 -1.34 7.63
C THR A 58 9.28 -1.09 6.55
N ILE A 59 9.66 -0.35 5.51
CA ILE A 59 8.85 -0.15 4.32
C ILE A 59 9.65 -0.48 3.05
N THR A 60 8.94 -0.82 1.98
CA THR A 60 9.42 -0.60 0.60
C THR A 60 8.57 0.48 -0.05
N PHE A 61 9.17 1.23 -0.97
CA PHE A 61 8.45 2.18 -1.80
C PHE A 61 8.66 1.77 -3.26
N GLU A 62 7.61 1.29 -3.88
CA GLU A 62 7.65 0.66 -5.19
C GLU A 62 6.59 1.28 -6.11
N GLY A 63 6.82 1.21 -7.40
CA GLY A 63 5.88 1.66 -8.41
C GLY A 63 6.41 1.37 -9.82
N PRO A 64 5.59 1.45 -10.85
CA PRO A 64 6.04 1.34 -12.23
C PRO A 64 6.89 2.57 -12.62
N ASN A 65 7.58 2.48 -13.77
CA ASN A 65 8.40 3.60 -14.23
C ASN A 65 7.55 4.80 -14.65
N THR A 66 6.38 4.53 -15.22
CA THR A 66 5.43 5.56 -15.68
C THR A 66 4.02 5.27 -15.17
N GLU A 67 3.20 6.31 -15.11
CA GLU A 67 1.80 6.21 -14.67
C GLU A 67 0.85 5.60 -15.73
N ALA A 68 1.39 5.00 -16.78
CA ALA A 68 0.62 4.27 -17.80
C ALA A 68 0.74 2.75 -17.71
N GLU A 69 1.55 2.23 -16.77
CA GLU A 69 1.90 0.81 -16.69
C GLU A 69 1.03 0.07 -15.64
N ILE A 70 -0.28 -0.01 -15.90
CA ILE A 70 -1.28 -0.62 -14.99
C ILE A 70 -0.94 -2.08 -14.67
N ASP A 71 -0.61 -2.88 -15.69
CA ASP A 71 -0.26 -4.30 -15.51
C ASP A 71 1.00 -4.45 -14.64
N LYS A 72 1.98 -3.58 -14.84
CA LYS A 72 3.22 -3.58 -14.04
C LYS A 72 2.94 -3.24 -12.58
N GLN A 73 2.05 -2.29 -12.31
CA GLN A 73 1.62 -1.98 -10.95
C GLN A 73 0.92 -3.19 -10.31
N THR A 74 0.08 -3.89 -11.07
CA THR A 74 -0.60 -5.10 -10.59
C THR A 74 0.39 -6.20 -10.24
N ASP A 75 1.45 -6.40 -11.02
CA ASP A 75 2.53 -7.36 -10.72
C ASP A 75 3.26 -6.99 -9.42
N ILE A 76 3.61 -5.70 -9.25
CA ILE A 76 4.24 -5.19 -8.03
C ILE A 76 3.34 -5.43 -6.81
N LEU A 77 2.06 -5.12 -6.93
CA LEU A 77 1.07 -5.35 -5.88
C LEU A 77 0.98 -6.83 -5.49
N ASN A 78 0.85 -7.74 -6.46
CA ASN A 78 0.81 -9.18 -6.20
C ASN A 78 2.11 -9.67 -5.51
N ALA A 79 3.27 -9.19 -5.95
CA ALA A 79 4.56 -9.54 -5.35
C ALA A 79 4.69 -9.02 -3.89
N ALA A 80 4.14 -7.85 -3.61
CA ALA A 80 4.11 -7.28 -2.26
C ALA A 80 3.18 -8.08 -1.33
N ILE A 81 1.97 -8.44 -1.78
CA ILE A 81 1.01 -9.26 -1.03
C ILE A 81 1.61 -10.64 -0.70
N ALA A 82 2.33 -11.26 -1.64
CA ALA A 82 2.97 -12.55 -1.44
C ALA A 82 4.02 -12.57 -0.31
N LYS A 83 4.56 -11.42 0.09
CA LYS A 83 5.47 -11.27 1.24
C LYS A 83 4.75 -11.26 2.59
N ASN A 84 3.42 -11.33 2.59
CA ASN A 84 2.56 -11.32 3.77
C ASN A 84 2.85 -10.13 4.72
N PRO A 85 2.72 -8.88 4.23
CA PRO A 85 2.99 -7.67 5.00
C PRO A 85 1.96 -7.46 6.12
N GLN A 86 2.27 -6.63 7.12
CA GLN A 86 1.35 -6.27 8.20
C GLN A 86 0.33 -5.20 7.80
N GLY A 87 0.49 -4.60 6.63
CA GLY A 87 -0.43 -3.65 6.01
C GLY A 87 0.11 -3.18 4.68
N LEU A 88 -0.71 -2.53 3.90
CA LEU A 88 -0.42 -2.11 2.52
C LEU A 88 -0.84 -0.66 2.31
N GLY A 89 0.09 0.19 1.84
CA GLY A 89 -0.21 1.49 1.27
C GLY A 89 -0.31 1.39 -0.25
N PHE A 90 -1.40 1.86 -0.85
CA PHE A 90 -1.66 1.71 -2.28
C PHE A 90 -2.25 2.96 -2.93
N ALA A 91 -1.64 3.42 -4.03
CA ALA A 91 -2.17 4.46 -4.90
C ALA A 91 -2.47 3.86 -6.27
N ALA A 92 -3.73 3.79 -6.67
CA ALA A 92 -4.17 3.07 -7.85
C ALA A 92 -3.95 3.85 -9.16
N LEU A 93 -3.37 3.22 -10.17
CA LEU A 93 -3.34 3.73 -11.55
C LEU A 93 -4.70 3.63 -12.23
N ASP A 94 -5.50 2.65 -11.84
CA ASP A 94 -6.83 2.43 -12.37
C ASP A 94 -7.78 2.15 -11.21
N SER A 95 -8.97 2.79 -11.21
CA SER A 95 -9.91 2.69 -10.09
C SER A 95 -10.54 1.30 -9.93
N GLN A 96 -10.40 0.41 -10.91
CA GLN A 96 -11.04 -0.91 -10.95
C GLN A 96 -10.06 -2.07 -11.16
N ALA A 97 -9.03 -1.88 -11.98
CA ALA A 97 -8.15 -2.98 -12.42
C ALA A 97 -7.47 -3.75 -11.28
N GLN A 98 -7.11 -3.08 -10.19
CA GLN A 98 -6.41 -3.70 -9.07
C GLN A 98 -7.35 -4.25 -7.98
N ILE A 99 -8.67 -4.03 -8.07
CA ILE A 99 -9.63 -4.53 -7.06
C ILE A 99 -9.47 -6.04 -6.80
N PRO A 100 -9.32 -6.93 -7.81
CA PRO A 100 -9.14 -8.36 -7.55
C PRO A 100 -7.87 -8.71 -6.77
N ALA A 101 -6.79 -7.94 -6.94
CA ALA A 101 -5.56 -8.16 -6.17
C ALA A 101 -5.70 -7.61 -4.74
N LEU A 102 -6.33 -6.45 -4.57
CA LEU A 102 -6.62 -5.89 -3.25
C LEU A 102 -7.59 -6.78 -2.45
N GLN A 103 -8.55 -7.44 -3.12
CA GLN A 103 -9.42 -8.42 -2.48
C GLN A 103 -8.62 -9.58 -1.90
N LYS A 104 -7.61 -10.10 -2.62
CA LYS A 104 -6.72 -11.14 -2.08
C LYS A 104 -5.97 -10.68 -0.83
N ALA A 105 -5.54 -9.41 -0.79
CA ALA A 105 -4.89 -8.84 0.39
C ALA A 105 -5.87 -8.78 1.57
N ALA A 106 -7.09 -8.31 1.34
CA ALA A 106 -8.14 -8.24 2.35
C ALA A 106 -8.53 -9.63 2.87
N ASP A 107 -8.70 -10.62 1.99
CA ASP A 107 -8.99 -12.02 2.34
C ASP A 107 -7.87 -12.65 3.17
N ALA A 108 -6.62 -12.22 2.96
CA ALA A 108 -5.46 -12.60 3.77
C ALA A 108 -5.36 -11.82 5.11
N GLY A 109 -6.30 -10.93 5.39
CA GLY A 109 -6.31 -10.11 6.60
C GLY A 109 -5.30 -8.96 6.58
N ILE A 110 -4.77 -8.57 5.43
CA ILE A 110 -3.83 -7.45 5.25
C ILE A 110 -4.64 -6.15 5.16
N PRO A 111 -4.56 -5.24 6.14
CA PRO A 111 -5.22 -3.95 6.07
C PRO A 111 -4.64 -3.07 4.95
N ILE A 112 -5.52 -2.38 4.23
CA ILE A 112 -5.17 -1.53 3.09
C ILE A 112 -5.49 -0.09 3.42
N VAL A 113 -4.55 0.80 3.16
CA VAL A 113 -4.75 2.26 3.17
C VAL A 113 -4.48 2.77 1.77
N ALA A 114 -5.48 3.39 1.15
CA ALA A 114 -5.28 4.07 -0.13
C ALA A 114 -4.74 5.49 0.09
N PHE A 115 -3.94 5.97 -0.85
CA PHE A 115 -3.45 7.34 -0.84
C PHE A 115 -3.37 7.90 -2.26
N ASP A 116 -3.43 9.23 -2.40
CA ASP A 116 -3.51 9.96 -3.66
C ASP A 116 -4.72 9.52 -4.52
N SER A 117 -4.70 8.32 -5.05
CA SER A 117 -5.73 7.77 -5.92
C SER A 117 -6.25 6.44 -5.36
N GLY A 118 -7.53 6.42 -5.00
CA GLY A 118 -8.21 5.24 -4.47
C GLY A 118 -8.70 4.29 -5.56
N VAL A 119 -9.44 3.28 -5.13
CA VAL A 119 -10.17 2.33 -5.97
C VAL A 119 -11.68 2.47 -5.76
N ASP A 120 -12.47 2.05 -6.73
CA ASP A 120 -13.94 2.03 -6.68
C ASP A 120 -14.44 0.80 -5.87
N SER A 121 -14.03 0.78 -4.59
CA SER A 121 -14.33 -0.31 -3.66
C SER A 121 -14.13 0.14 -2.21
N ASP A 122 -14.86 -0.48 -1.29
CA ASP A 122 -14.74 -0.29 0.16
C ASP A 122 -13.61 -1.13 0.80
N LEU A 123 -12.75 -1.77 0.01
CA LEU A 123 -11.62 -2.58 0.52
C LEU A 123 -10.59 -1.78 1.33
N PRO A 124 -10.19 -0.55 0.92
CA PRO A 124 -9.33 0.28 1.76
C PRO A 124 -10.06 0.76 3.01
N LEU A 125 -9.40 0.69 4.17
CA LEU A 125 -9.90 1.24 5.43
C LEU A 125 -10.14 2.75 5.37
N THR A 126 -9.34 3.43 4.56
CA THR A 126 -9.45 4.87 4.30
C THR A 126 -8.66 5.22 3.03
N THR A 127 -8.99 6.40 2.48
CA THR A 127 -8.23 6.99 1.36
C THR A 127 -7.78 8.40 1.76
N CYS A 128 -6.46 8.62 1.77
CA CYS A 128 -5.88 9.95 2.00
C CYS A 128 -5.63 10.61 0.64
N THR A 129 -6.49 11.53 0.25
CA THR A 129 -6.48 12.14 -1.09
C THR A 129 -6.86 13.62 -1.05
N THR A 130 -6.54 14.34 -2.10
CA THR A 130 -7.10 15.67 -2.38
C THR A 130 -8.56 15.54 -2.80
N ASP A 131 -9.41 16.50 -2.42
CA ASP A 131 -10.73 16.65 -3.02
C ASP A 131 -10.55 17.17 -4.46
N ASN A 132 -10.35 16.23 -5.38
CA ASN A 132 -9.97 16.55 -6.76
C ASN A 132 -11.09 17.25 -7.54
N VAL A 133 -12.35 16.93 -7.25
CA VAL A 133 -13.51 17.57 -7.89
C VAL A 133 -13.57 19.05 -7.50
N ASN A 134 -13.59 19.36 -6.21
CA ASN A 134 -13.64 20.75 -5.73
C ASN A 134 -12.37 21.53 -6.12
N ALA A 135 -11.20 20.90 -6.12
CA ALA A 135 -9.96 21.55 -6.52
C ALA A 135 -9.95 21.91 -8.01
N ALA A 136 -10.49 21.04 -8.88
CA ALA A 136 -10.61 21.28 -10.31
C ALA A 136 -11.64 22.37 -10.60
N GLY A 137 -12.81 22.33 -9.94
CA GLY A 137 -13.82 23.40 -10.04
C GLY A 137 -13.26 24.76 -9.64
N ALA A 138 -12.50 24.84 -8.53
CA ALA A 138 -11.85 26.08 -8.13
C ALA A 138 -10.79 26.57 -9.14
N ALA A 139 -10.09 25.64 -9.80
CA ALA A 139 -9.16 26.00 -10.89
C ALA A 139 -9.89 26.51 -12.13
N ALA A 140 -11.03 25.91 -12.50
CA ALA A 140 -11.88 26.36 -13.59
C ALA A 140 -12.45 27.77 -13.35
N ASP A 141 -12.93 28.03 -12.11
CA ASP A 141 -13.38 29.36 -11.71
C ASP A 141 -12.27 30.42 -11.88
N LYS A 142 -11.05 30.09 -11.44
CA LYS A 142 -9.90 31.01 -11.61
C LYS A 142 -9.50 31.21 -13.05
N LEU A 143 -9.61 30.19 -13.90
CA LEU A 143 -9.38 30.33 -15.33
C LEU A 143 -10.45 31.22 -15.97
N ALA A 144 -11.74 31.00 -15.67
CA ALA A 144 -12.84 31.82 -16.17
C ALA A 144 -12.65 33.31 -15.77
N GLU A 145 -12.30 33.57 -14.51
CA GLU A 145 -11.97 34.91 -14.01
C GLU A 145 -10.80 35.55 -14.80
N ALA A 146 -9.75 34.80 -15.06
CA ALA A 146 -8.55 35.27 -15.77
C ALA A 146 -8.81 35.62 -17.22
N ILE A 147 -9.75 34.94 -17.90
CA ILE A 147 -10.12 35.21 -19.32
C ILE A 147 -11.31 36.14 -19.45
N GLY A 148 -11.85 36.67 -18.33
CA GLY A 148 -12.97 37.60 -18.37
C GLY A 148 -14.35 36.95 -18.57
N GLY A 149 -14.46 35.63 -18.33
CA GLY A 149 -15.71 34.86 -18.40
C GLY A 149 -16.14 34.43 -19.78
N GLU A 150 -15.39 34.78 -20.83
CA GLU A 150 -15.71 34.42 -22.21
C GLU A 150 -14.45 33.95 -22.95
N GLY A 151 -14.55 32.91 -23.78
CA GLY A 151 -13.44 32.40 -24.59
C GLY A 151 -13.46 30.89 -24.75
N GLU A 152 -12.49 30.42 -25.53
CA GLU A 152 -12.25 28.97 -25.69
C GLU A 152 -11.14 28.51 -24.74
N VAL A 153 -11.34 27.37 -24.09
CA VAL A 153 -10.36 26.75 -23.23
C VAL A 153 -10.11 25.31 -23.67
N ALA A 154 -8.91 24.80 -23.38
CA ALA A 154 -8.57 23.40 -23.56
C ALA A 154 -8.12 22.83 -22.20
N ALA A 155 -8.60 21.64 -21.87
CA ALA A 155 -8.17 20.90 -20.68
C ALA A 155 -7.38 19.67 -21.10
N GLU A 156 -6.17 19.50 -20.55
CA GLU A 156 -5.40 18.29 -20.67
C GLU A 156 -5.52 17.50 -19.36
N ILE A 157 -6.06 16.30 -19.47
CA ILE A 157 -6.26 15.39 -18.33
C ILE A 157 -5.15 14.34 -18.35
N HIS A 158 -4.43 14.20 -17.24
CA HIS A 158 -3.23 13.35 -17.11
C HIS A 158 -3.50 11.86 -17.33
N ASP A 159 -4.69 11.37 -16.96
CA ASP A 159 -5.20 10.03 -17.27
C ASP A 159 -6.73 9.98 -17.16
N GLN A 160 -7.35 8.87 -17.60
CA GLN A 160 -8.79 8.70 -17.60
C GLN A 160 -9.28 7.54 -16.74
N THR A 161 -8.41 6.84 -16.04
CA THR A 161 -8.71 5.60 -15.32
C THR A 161 -8.51 5.71 -13.82
N SER A 162 -7.62 6.59 -13.37
CA SER A 162 -7.40 6.81 -11.94
C SER A 162 -8.48 7.71 -11.33
N ALA A 163 -8.79 7.49 -10.07
CA ALA A 163 -9.75 8.31 -9.32
C ALA A 163 -9.37 9.80 -9.33
N THR A 164 -8.08 10.14 -9.30
CA THR A 164 -7.60 11.52 -9.38
C THR A 164 -7.78 12.13 -10.77
N GLY A 165 -7.54 11.38 -11.85
CA GLY A 165 -7.77 11.82 -13.23
C GLY A 165 -9.25 12.07 -13.49
N ILE A 166 -10.09 11.11 -13.12
CA ILE A 166 -11.55 11.21 -13.22
C ILE A 166 -12.06 12.42 -12.44
N GLY A 167 -11.69 12.56 -11.16
CA GLY A 167 -12.15 13.66 -10.32
C GLY A 167 -11.74 15.04 -10.84
N ARG A 168 -10.54 15.18 -11.43
CA ARG A 168 -10.10 16.45 -12.04
C ARG A 168 -10.78 16.77 -13.35
N ARG A 169 -11.21 15.76 -14.11
CA ARG A 169 -12.02 15.94 -15.31
C ARG A 169 -13.44 16.40 -14.97
N ASP A 170 -14.03 15.80 -13.95
CA ASP A 170 -15.45 15.96 -13.62
C ASP A 170 -15.72 17.26 -12.83
N GLY A 171 -14.73 17.81 -12.14
CA GLY A 171 -14.80 19.10 -11.42
C GLY A 171 -14.54 20.28 -12.34
#